data_7846d041536d4e5feb86c57dd0c0f969
#
_entry.id   7846d041536d4e5feb86c57dd0c0f969
#
_cell.length_a   1.000
_cell.length_b   1.000
_cell.length_c   1.000
_cell.angle_alpha   90.00
_cell.angle_beta   90.00
_cell.angle_gamma   90.00
#
_symmetry.space_group_name_H-M   'P 1'
#
loop_
_entity.id
_entity.type
_entity.pdbx_description
1 polymer ?
#
loop_
_entity_poly.entity_id
_entity_poly.type
_entity_poly.pdbx_seq_one_letter_code
_entity_poly.pdbx_strand_id
1 'polypeptide(L)'
;MADGANSGMVKPTEQISVRDVFGIDTDMVVHGFADGSDRVPETDSTYKFDPDTTLAILAGFEKNRRVMIQGYHGTGKSTHIEQVAARLNWPLVRVNLDSHISRIDLIGKDAIKLQDGKQVTEFHEGILPWALRTNTAIVFDEYDAGRPDVMFVIQRVLEPDGKLTL
;
A
#
# COMPACT_ATOMS: atom_id res chain seq x y z
N MET A 1 7.43 -30.83 4.16
CA MET A 1 6.08 -30.53 3.63
C MET A 1 5.69 -29.22 4.26
N ALA A 2 5.86 -28.14 3.53
CA ALA A 2 5.46 -26.82 3.98
C ALA A 2 3.99 -26.67 3.60
N ASP A 3 3.13 -26.62 4.60
CA ASP A 3 1.73 -26.25 4.42
C ASP A 3 1.67 -24.84 3.87
N GLY A 4 1.42 -24.76 2.57
CA GLY A 4 1.02 -23.51 1.92
C GLY A 4 -0.36 -23.14 2.43
N ALA A 5 -0.41 -22.45 3.57
CA ALA A 5 -1.61 -21.77 4.01
C ALA A 5 -1.97 -20.74 2.92
N ASN A 6 -2.88 -21.12 2.04
CA ASN A 6 -3.65 -20.24 1.21
C ASN A 6 -4.53 -19.40 2.14
N SER A 7 -3.94 -18.41 2.80
CA SER A 7 -4.70 -17.40 3.52
C SER A 7 -5.44 -16.60 2.46
N GLY A 8 -6.68 -16.99 2.17
CA GLY A 8 -7.54 -16.29 1.26
C GLY A 8 -7.52 -14.82 1.62
N MET A 9 -7.17 -13.95 0.67
CA MET A 9 -7.21 -12.51 0.89
C MET A 9 -8.60 -12.15 1.41
N VAL A 10 -8.67 -11.56 2.59
CA VAL A 10 -9.92 -11.04 3.16
C VAL A 10 -10.38 -9.90 2.25
N LYS A 11 -11.63 -9.93 1.82
CA LYS A 11 -12.17 -8.84 0.99
C LYS A 11 -12.70 -7.72 1.90
N PRO A 12 -12.57 -6.47 1.49
CA PRO A 12 -13.24 -5.38 2.17
C PRO A 12 -14.76 -5.53 1.95
N THR A 13 -15.51 -5.72 3.03
CA THR A 13 -16.96 -5.98 2.98
C THR A 13 -17.79 -4.97 3.74
N GLU A 14 -17.15 -4.17 4.61
CA GLU A 14 -17.84 -3.12 5.36
C GLU A 14 -18.22 -1.97 4.44
N GLN A 15 -19.52 -1.64 4.42
CA GLN A 15 -20.02 -0.50 3.66
C GLN A 15 -19.85 0.79 4.46
N ILE A 16 -19.15 1.74 3.88
CA ILE A 16 -18.80 3.01 4.51
C ILE A 16 -19.43 4.15 3.70
N SER A 17 -20.32 4.90 4.35
CA SER A 17 -20.90 6.11 3.77
C SER A 17 -19.84 7.22 3.72
N VAL A 18 -19.56 7.72 2.53
CA VAL A 18 -18.58 8.80 2.33
C VAL A 18 -19.06 10.09 2.97
N ARG A 19 -20.37 10.35 2.96
CA ARG A 19 -20.98 11.51 3.63
C ARG A 19 -20.73 11.48 5.13
N ASP A 20 -20.99 10.35 5.77
CA ASP A 20 -20.96 10.27 7.24
C ASP A 20 -19.52 10.24 7.79
N VAL A 21 -18.62 9.60 7.07
CA VAL A 21 -17.23 9.38 7.53
C VAL A 21 -16.29 10.51 7.12
N PHE A 22 -16.47 11.08 5.91
CA PHE A 22 -15.57 12.09 5.37
C PHE A 22 -16.19 13.49 5.32
N GLY A 23 -17.49 13.63 5.64
CA GLY A 23 -18.20 14.90 5.61
C GLY A 23 -18.40 15.47 4.21
N ILE A 24 -18.35 14.65 3.17
CA ILE A 24 -18.49 15.06 1.78
C ILE A 24 -19.92 14.83 1.32
N ASP A 25 -20.55 15.85 0.73
CA ASP A 25 -21.94 15.76 0.25
C ASP A 25 -22.06 14.89 -1.00
N THR A 26 -22.16 13.59 -0.79
CA THR A 26 -22.32 12.57 -1.83
C THR A 26 -23.06 11.35 -1.26
N ASP A 27 -23.76 10.62 -2.12
CA ASP A 27 -24.38 9.33 -1.76
C ASP A 27 -23.45 8.14 -2.02
N MET A 28 -22.17 8.40 -2.28
CA MET A 28 -21.18 7.36 -2.53
C MET A 28 -20.97 6.48 -1.30
N VAL A 29 -20.97 5.18 -1.53
CA VAL A 29 -20.59 4.16 -0.54
C VAL A 29 -19.34 3.45 -1.06
N VAL A 30 -18.39 3.23 -0.18
CA VAL A 30 -17.15 2.51 -0.47
C VAL A 30 -16.98 1.34 0.49
N HIS A 31 -16.09 0.43 0.17
CA HIS A 31 -15.83 -0.73 1.02
C HIS A 31 -14.55 -0.55 1.82
N GLY A 32 -14.60 -0.99 3.06
CA GLY A 32 -13.47 -1.07 3.98
C GLY A 32 -13.38 -2.45 4.64
N PHE A 33 -12.43 -2.63 5.53
CA PHE A 33 -12.29 -3.85 6.30
C PHE A 33 -13.03 -3.73 7.65
N ALA A 34 -13.69 -4.81 8.08
CA ALA A 34 -14.36 -4.87 9.39
C ALA A 34 -13.33 -4.84 10.53
N ASP A 35 -12.29 -5.63 10.39
CA ASP A 35 -11.23 -5.75 11.38
C ASP A 35 -10.01 -4.92 10.96
N GLY A 36 -9.51 -4.11 11.89
CA GLY A 36 -8.24 -3.41 11.73
C GLY A 36 -7.06 -4.36 11.86
N SER A 37 -5.92 -3.96 11.32
CA SER A 37 -4.63 -4.61 11.55
C SER A 37 -3.65 -3.62 12.14
N ASP A 38 -2.53 -4.10 12.62
CA ASP A 38 -1.41 -3.29 13.13
C ASP A 38 -0.79 -2.33 12.08
N ARG A 39 -1.19 -2.49 10.80
CA ARG A 39 -0.76 -1.64 9.70
C ARG A 39 -1.81 -0.65 9.22
N VAL A 40 -2.96 -0.60 9.86
CA VAL A 40 -3.93 0.48 9.60
C VAL A 40 -3.42 1.75 10.28
N PRO A 41 -3.32 2.87 9.54
CA PRO A 41 -2.87 4.13 10.13
C PRO A 41 -3.79 4.59 11.28
N GLU A 42 -3.22 5.31 12.23
CA GLU A 42 -4.00 5.91 13.31
C GLU A 42 -4.93 7.00 12.77
N THR A 43 -6.13 7.04 13.32
CA THR A 43 -7.15 8.02 12.94
C THR A 43 -6.92 9.34 13.67
N ASP A 44 -6.68 10.42 12.94
CA ASP A 44 -6.74 11.79 13.48
C ASP A 44 -8.18 12.31 13.37
N SER A 45 -8.86 12.44 14.50
CA SER A 45 -10.25 12.93 14.57
C SER A 45 -10.40 14.40 14.17
N THR A 46 -9.32 15.15 14.14
CA THR A 46 -9.31 16.57 13.79
C THR A 46 -9.02 16.83 12.31
N TYR A 47 -8.68 15.76 11.58
CA TYR A 47 -8.30 15.86 10.17
C TYR A 47 -9.48 16.32 9.29
N LYS A 48 -9.23 17.31 8.45
CA LYS A 48 -10.21 17.84 7.49
C LYS A 48 -9.89 17.37 6.08
N PHE A 49 -10.85 16.72 5.47
CA PHE A 49 -10.72 16.19 4.14
C PHE A 49 -10.99 17.24 3.07
N ASP A 50 -10.12 17.32 2.06
CA ASP A 50 -10.41 17.99 0.80
C ASP A 50 -11.30 17.08 -0.04
N PRO A 51 -12.50 17.52 -0.46
CA PRO A 51 -13.47 16.66 -1.10
C PRO A 51 -12.96 16.01 -2.39
N ASP A 52 -12.37 16.78 -3.30
CA ASP A 52 -11.98 16.30 -4.62
C ASP A 52 -10.85 15.27 -4.52
N THR A 53 -9.83 15.58 -3.72
CA THR A 53 -8.70 14.67 -3.48
C THR A 53 -9.18 13.40 -2.78
N THR A 54 -10.07 13.51 -1.81
CA THR A 54 -10.62 12.35 -1.09
C THR A 54 -11.39 11.44 -2.03
N LEU A 55 -12.27 11.98 -2.85
CA LEU A 55 -13.06 11.19 -3.81
C LEU A 55 -12.15 10.46 -4.83
N ALA A 56 -11.09 11.11 -5.28
CA ALA A 56 -10.12 10.47 -6.18
C ALA A 56 -9.39 9.30 -5.49
N ILE A 57 -8.96 9.47 -4.24
CA ILE A 57 -8.32 8.40 -3.46
C ILE A 57 -9.30 7.25 -3.20
N LEU A 58 -10.54 7.55 -2.79
CA LEU A 58 -11.58 6.56 -2.54
C LEU A 58 -11.90 5.74 -3.81
N ALA A 59 -11.95 6.38 -4.98
CA ALA A 59 -12.10 5.68 -6.26
C ALA A 59 -10.91 4.74 -6.54
N GLY A 60 -9.71 5.12 -6.12
CA GLY A 60 -8.52 4.26 -6.17
C GLY A 60 -8.68 2.99 -5.34
N PHE A 61 -9.10 3.11 -4.10
CA PHE A 61 -9.35 1.98 -3.21
C PHE A 61 -10.49 1.10 -3.74
N GLU A 62 -11.64 1.69 -4.04
CA GLU A 62 -12.85 0.97 -4.46
C GLU A 62 -12.67 0.21 -5.78
N LYS A 63 -11.93 0.76 -6.73
CA LYS A 63 -11.75 0.20 -8.08
C LYS A 63 -10.36 -0.38 -8.32
N ASN A 64 -9.55 -0.51 -7.30
CA ASN A 64 -8.14 -0.93 -7.41
C ASN A 64 -7.39 -0.16 -8.50
N ARG A 65 -7.56 1.18 -8.52
CA ARG A 65 -6.90 2.06 -9.48
C ARG A 65 -5.63 2.65 -8.91
N ARG A 66 -4.65 2.83 -9.77
CA ARG A 66 -3.43 3.56 -9.43
C ARG A 66 -3.77 5.05 -9.43
N VAL A 67 -3.50 5.71 -8.33
CA VAL A 67 -3.80 7.14 -8.14
C VAL A 67 -2.48 7.87 -7.94
N MET A 68 -2.27 8.95 -8.70
CA MET A 68 -1.14 9.86 -8.51
C MET A 68 -1.65 11.16 -7.91
N ILE A 69 -1.06 11.55 -6.78
CA ILE A 69 -1.37 12.81 -6.11
C ILE A 69 -0.18 13.74 -6.25
N GLN A 70 -0.38 14.84 -6.95
CA GLN A 70 0.61 15.89 -7.14
C GLN A 70 0.34 17.10 -6.23
N GLY A 71 1.39 17.74 -5.78
CA GLY A 71 1.32 18.97 -4.99
C GLY A 71 2.69 19.30 -4.38
N TYR A 72 2.84 20.52 -3.91
CA TYR A 72 4.07 20.98 -3.31
C TYR A 72 4.47 20.16 -2.08
N HIS A 73 5.74 20.20 -1.72
CA HIS A 73 6.26 19.60 -0.51
C HIS A 73 5.54 20.17 0.72
N GLY A 74 5.26 19.32 1.71
CA GLY A 74 4.61 19.76 2.96
C GLY A 74 3.09 20.03 2.86
N THR A 75 2.43 19.74 1.74
CA THR A 75 0.96 19.95 1.61
C THR A 75 0.11 18.83 2.20
N GLY A 76 0.72 17.86 2.90
CA GLY A 76 -0.02 16.79 3.57
C GLY A 76 -0.53 15.66 2.66
N LYS A 77 0.02 15.49 1.46
CA LYS A 77 -0.41 14.45 0.50
C LYS A 77 -0.43 13.05 1.10
N SER A 78 0.68 12.64 1.71
CA SER A 78 0.82 11.30 2.28
C SER A 78 -0.09 11.13 3.50
N THR A 79 -0.18 12.14 4.35
CA THR A 79 -1.12 12.16 5.49
C THR A 79 -2.57 12.05 5.02
N HIS A 80 -2.94 12.69 3.89
CA HIS A 80 -4.29 12.58 3.34
C HIS A 80 -4.63 11.13 2.97
N ILE A 81 -3.70 10.44 2.29
CA ILE A 81 -3.87 9.02 1.92
C ILE A 81 -3.97 8.15 3.18
N GLU A 82 -3.10 8.37 4.16
CA GLU A 82 -3.10 7.65 5.43
C GLU A 82 -4.43 7.84 6.17
N GLN A 83 -4.95 9.07 6.22
CA GLN A 83 -6.21 9.36 6.88
C GLN A 83 -7.43 8.78 6.14
N VAL A 84 -7.40 8.65 4.82
CA VAL A 84 -8.41 7.91 4.08
C VAL A 84 -8.32 6.42 4.39
N ALA A 85 -7.14 5.83 4.34
CA ALA A 85 -6.93 4.42 4.65
C ALA A 85 -7.37 4.08 6.09
N ALA A 86 -7.07 4.95 7.06
CA ALA A 86 -7.49 4.80 8.45
C ALA A 86 -9.01 4.68 8.59
N ARG A 87 -9.81 5.51 7.88
CA ARG A 87 -11.28 5.47 7.92
C ARG A 87 -11.86 4.25 7.22
N LEU A 88 -11.11 3.65 6.31
CA LEU A 88 -11.48 2.41 5.62
C LEU A 88 -11.00 1.16 6.37
N ASN A 89 -10.33 1.29 7.51
CA ASN A 89 -9.63 0.20 8.17
C ASN A 89 -8.64 -0.54 7.23
N TRP A 90 -8.08 0.17 6.26
CA TRP A 90 -7.25 -0.40 5.21
C TRP A 90 -5.78 -0.42 5.63
N PRO A 91 -5.13 -1.59 5.65
CA PRO A 91 -3.70 -1.68 5.90
C PRO A 91 -2.93 -0.88 4.85
N LEU A 92 -1.94 -0.12 5.28
CA LEU A 92 -1.16 0.74 4.41
C LEU A 92 0.32 0.65 4.73
N VAL A 93 1.14 0.61 3.69
CA VAL A 93 2.60 0.71 3.77
C VAL A 93 3.06 1.87 2.92
N ARG A 94 3.88 2.71 3.50
CA ARG A 94 4.51 3.83 2.83
C ARG A 94 5.96 3.51 2.54
N VAL A 95 6.36 3.69 1.29
CA VAL A 95 7.73 3.49 0.81
C VAL A 95 8.23 4.83 0.28
N ASN A 96 9.18 5.42 0.97
CA ASN A 96 9.83 6.64 0.49
C ASN A 96 10.90 6.26 -0.54
N LEU A 97 10.75 6.78 -1.77
CA LEU A 97 11.65 6.50 -2.89
C LEU A 97 12.85 7.44 -2.92
N ASP A 98 13.42 7.71 -1.76
CA ASP A 98 14.65 8.47 -1.66
C ASP A 98 15.86 7.70 -2.24
N SER A 99 17.02 8.35 -2.28
CA SER A 99 18.24 7.79 -2.85
C SER A 99 18.79 6.56 -2.11
N HIS A 100 18.25 6.21 -0.95
CA HIS A 100 18.74 5.11 -0.11
C HIS A 100 18.03 3.79 -0.40
N ILE A 101 16.80 3.84 -0.90
CA ILE A 101 16.07 2.60 -1.24
C ILE A 101 16.69 1.93 -2.46
N SER A 102 16.81 0.62 -2.41
CA SER A 102 17.38 -0.20 -3.47
C SER A 102 16.37 -1.22 -3.99
N ARG A 103 16.68 -1.81 -5.14
CA ARG A 103 15.90 -2.92 -5.70
C ARG A 103 15.77 -4.09 -4.70
N ILE A 104 16.81 -4.35 -3.93
CA ILE A 104 16.83 -5.43 -2.93
C ILE A 104 15.82 -5.16 -1.81
N ASP A 105 15.65 -3.92 -1.38
CA ASP A 105 14.68 -3.55 -0.35
C ASP A 105 13.25 -3.74 -0.86
N LEU A 106 13.02 -3.51 -2.15
CA LEU A 106 11.71 -3.70 -2.77
C LEU A 106 11.39 -5.17 -3.04
N ILE A 107 12.30 -5.92 -3.64
CA ILE A 107 12.04 -7.30 -4.10
C ILE A 107 12.43 -8.32 -3.04
N GLY A 108 13.59 -8.14 -2.42
CA GLY A 108 14.20 -9.11 -1.53
C GLY A 108 15.55 -9.61 -2.04
N LYS A 109 16.14 -10.53 -1.28
CA LYS A 109 17.46 -11.11 -1.56
C LYS A 109 17.58 -12.53 -1.05
N ASP A 110 18.44 -13.29 -1.67
CA ASP A 110 18.89 -14.56 -1.13
C ASP A 110 19.86 -14.32 0.04
N ALA A 111 19.64 -15.02 1.13
CA ALA A 111 20.52 -15.04 2.28
C ALA A 111 20.96 -16.47 2.60
N ILE A 112 22.24 -16.62 2.96
CA ILE A 112 22.78 -17.91 3.37
C ILE A 112 22.64 -18.01 4.89
N LYS A 113 21.93 -19.05 5.35
CA LYS A 113 21.82 -19.42 6.76
C LYS A 113 22.52 -20.75 7.02
N LEU A 114 23.04 -20.89 8.23
CA LEU A 114 23.51 -22.18 8.74
C LEU A 114 22.33 -22.87 9.45
N GLN A 115 21.89 -23.99 8.90
CA GLN A 115 20.90 -24.85 9.52
C GLN A 115 21.49 -26.25 9.67
N ASP A 116 21.57 -26.74 10.88
CA ASP A 116 22.17 -28.04 11.24
C ASP A 116 23.60 -28.27 10.68
N GLY A 117 24.42 -27.20 10.72
CA GLY A 117 25.79 -27.23 10.20
C GLY A 117 25.94 -27.22 8.67
N LYS A 118 24.83 -27.06 7.93
CA LYS A 118 24.81 -26.93 6.47
C LYS A 118 24.43 -25.52 6.05
N GLN A 119 25.01 -25.05 4.99
CA GLN A 119 24.60 -23.79 4.38
C GLN A 119 23.32 -24.02 3.57
N VAL A 120 22.28 -23.25 3.88
CA VAL A 120 21.02 -23.24 3.16
C VAL A 120 20.77 -21.83 2.64
N THR A 121 20.40 -21.72 1.38
CA THR A 121 19.96 -20.43 0.81
C THR A 121 18.49 -20.25 1.08
N GLU A 122 18.13 -19.11 1.69
CA GLU A 122 16.75 -18.73 1.96
C GLU A 122 16.48 -17.36 1.34
N PHE A 123 15.38 -17.24 0.60
CA PHE A 123 14.95 -15.96 0.04
C PHE A 123 14.30 -15.10 1.13
N HIS A 124 14.89 -13.94 1.40
CA HIS A 124 14.33 -12.91 2.27
C HIS A 124 13.50 -11.94 1.44
N GLU A 125 12.21 -12.02 1.61
CA GLU A 125 11.24 -11.23 0.86
C GLU A 125 11.33 -9.74 1.15
N GLY A 126 11.28 -8.91 0.10
CA GLY A 126 11.19 -7.46 0.20
C GLY A 126 9.74 -6.99 0.38
N ILE A 127 9.55 -5.67 0.42
CA ILE A 127 8.25 -5.07 0.71
C ILE A 127 7.19 -5.32 -0.38
N LEU A 128 7.59 -5.36 -1.67
CA LEU A 128 6.65 -5.52 -2.78
C LEU A 128 6.02 -6.92 -2.83
N PRO A 129 6.80 -8.04 -2.85
CA PRO A 129 6.21 -9.37 -2.88
C PRO A 129 5.27 -9.59 -1.70
N TRP A 130 5.65 -9.13 -0.51
CA TRP A 130 4.82 -9.22 0.67
C TRP A 130 3.51 -8.44 0.51
N ALA A 131 3.58 -7.16 0.12
CA ALA A 131 2.39 -6.31 0.00
C ALA A 131 1.45 -6.76 -1.12
N LEU A 132 1.98 -7.31 -2.22
CA LEU A 132 1.18 -7.84 -3.33
C LEU A 132 0.42 -9.14 -2.98
N ARG A 133 0.84 -9.84 -1.92
CA ARG A 133 0.15 -11.04 -1.41
C ARG A 133 -0.79 -10.75 -0.25
N THR A 134 -0.79 -9.53 0.22
CA THR A 134 -1.65 -9.07 1.31
C THR A 134 -2.60 -7.99 0.82
N ASN A 135 -3.70 -7.76 1.54
CA ASN A 135 -4.64 -6.69 1.23
C ASN A 135 -4.11 -5.33 1.73
N THR A 136 -2.95 -4.94 1.26
CA THR A 136 -2.24 -3.74 1.73
C THR A 136 -2.13 -2.72 0.61
N ALA A 137 -2.52 -1.48 0.88
CA ALA A 137 -2.24 -0.36 0.01
C ALA A 137 -0.77 0.04 0.11
N ILE A 138 -0.13 0.28 -1.04
CA ILE A 138 1.25 0.75 -1.10
C ILE A 138 1.24 2.20 -1.55
N VAL A 139 1.89 3.05 -0.79
CA VAL A 139 2.13 4.45 -1.14
C VAL A 139 3.61 4.62 -1.48
N PHE A 140 3.89 4.97 -2.72
CA PHE A 140 5.23 5.38 -3.14
C PHE A 140 5.34 6.89 -3.00
N ASP A 141 6.06 7.31 -1.99
CA ASP A 141 6.29 8.73 -1.70
C ASP A 141 7.56 9.22 -2.38
N GLU A 142 7.60 10.52 -2.70
CA GLU A 142 8.71 11.14 -3.44
C GLU A 142 9.06 10.42 -4.74
N TYR A 143 8.01 10.08 -5.50
CA TYR A 143 8.12 9.27 -6.72
C TYR A 143 9.10 9.84 -7.75
N ASP A 144 9.25 11.15 -7.80
CA ASP A 144 10.17 11.90 -8.69
C ASP A 144 11.66 11.80 -8.26
N ALA A 145 11.91 11.45 -7.00
CA ALA A 145 13.27 11.25 -6.48
C ALA A 145 13.79 9.81 -6.65
N GLY A 146 12.94 8.90 -7.12
CA GLY A 146 13.26 7.48 -7.25
C GLY A 146 14.40 7.19 -8.22
N ARG A 147 15.29 6.28 -7.83
CA ARG A 147 16.39 5.80 -8.68
C ARG A 147 15.84 5.01 -9.90
N PRO A 148 16.43 5.11 -11.08
CA PRO A 148 15.93 4.43 -12.28
C PRO A 148 15.75 2.91 -12.12
N ASP A 149 16.68 2.22 -11.44
CA ASP A 149 16.63 0.78 -11.20
C ASP A 149 15.46 0.37 -10.30
N VAL A 150 15.11 1.21 -9.34
CA VAL A 150 13.95 1.06 -8.46
C VAL A 150 12.66 1.35 -9.23
N MET A 151 12.66 2.43 -10.01
CA MET A 151 11.49 2.87 -10.79
C MET A 151 11.06 1.83 -11.82
N PHE A 152 11.98 1.13 -12.47
CA PHE A 152 11.64 0.02 -13.39
C PHE A 152 10.88 -1.11 -12.71
N VAL A 153 11.23 -1.45 -11.47
CA VAL A 153 10.51 -2.48 -10.70
C VAL A 153 9.09 -2.01 -10.39
N ILE A 154 8.95 -0.77 -9.92
CA ILE A 154 7.64 -0.21 -9.57
C ILE A 154 6.76 -0.07 -10.81
N GLN A 155 7.30 0.43 -11.92
CA GLN A 155 6.58 0.58 -13.18
C GLN A 155 5.98 -0.77 -13.63
N ARG A 156 6.77 -1.84 -13.55
CA ARG A 156 6.31 -3.18 -13.91
C ARG A 156 5.11 -3.65 -13.09
N VAL A 157 5.08 -3.31 -11.81
CA VAL A 157 3.96 -3.63 -10.91
C VAL A 157 2.74 -2.75 -11.19
N LEU A 158 2.95 -1.52 -11.62
CA LEU A 158 1.88 -0.56 -11.90
C LEU A 158 1.18 -0.75 -13.25
N GLU A 159 1.74 -1.54 -14.16
CA GLU A 159 1.09 -1.86 -15.44
C GLU A 159 -0.24 -2.59 -15.23
N PRO A 160 -1.21 -2.50 -16.17
CA PRO A 160 -2.52 -3.17 -16.04
C PRO A 160 -2.42 -4.68 -15.80
N ASP A 161 -1.48 -5.33 -16.50
CA ASP A 161 -1.15 -6.75 -16.35
C ASP A 161 0.13 -6.93 -15.51
N GLY A 162 0.37 -6.02 -14.60
CA GLY A 162 1.58 -5.95 -13.81
C GLY A 162 1.88 -7.24 -13.08
N LYS A 163 3.13 -7.71 -13.24
CA LYS A 163 3.63 -8.94 -12.60
C LYS A 163 4.99 -8.66 -12.01
N LEU A 164 5.21 -9.14 -10.82
CA LEU A 164 6.52 -9.21 -10.19
C LEU A 164 7.03 -10.63 -10.36
N THR A 165 8.13 -10.78 -11.11
CA THR A 165 8.84 -12.05 -11.23
C THR A 165 10.04 -12.02 -10.28
N LEU A 166 10.10 -12.97 -9.38
CA LEU A 166 11.19 -13.17 -8.41
C LEU A 166 12.25 -14.08 -8.96
#